data_9cd5508d1f2d455256697574d98e7af8
#
_entry.id   9cd5508d1f2d455256697574d98e7af8
#
_cell.length_a   1.000
_cell.length_b   1.000
_cell.length_c   1.000
_cell.angle_alpha   90.00
_cell.angle_beta   90.00
_cell.angle_gamma   90.00
#
_symmetry.space_group_name_H-M   'P 1'
#
loop_
_entity.id
_entity.type
_entity.pdbx_description
1 polymer ?
#
loop_
_entity_poly.entity_id
_entity_poly.type
_entity_poly.pdbx_seq_one_letter_code
_entity_poly.pdbx_strand_id
1 'polypeptide(L)'
;KNSIATIAPHYTMKRQLDDYYDKFYESQAKRSHKLEANDNKLAKEIAAWKESVAERWDSIYVVSKNEDALQDLSTGHKVKVSYTIDEQGLNNAIGLELVFLNNAPVDDVNIHKVIPFKLVKTEGNNYTFEATFEASEAGAYKWAVRMFPKNDLLPHRQDFAYVKWIG
;
A
#
# COMPACT_ATOMS: atom_id res chain seq x y z
N LYS A 1 -6.97 -33.48 -32.86
CA LYS A 1 -7.92 -32.44 -33.38
C LYS A 1 -8.54 -31.63 -32.23
N ASN A 2 -8.87 -32.23 -31.06
CA ASN A 2 -9.46 -31.51 -29.91
C ASN A 2 -8.53 -30.40 -29.33
N SER A 3 -7.24 -30.65 -29.21
CA SER A 3 -6.28 -29.68 -28.69
C SER A 3 -6.20 -28.40 -29.52
N ILE A 4 -6.29 -28.53 -30.87
CA ILE A 4 -6.27 -27.36 -31.76
C ILE A 4 -7.57 -26.58 -31.65
N ALA A 5 -8.71 -27.25 -31.51
CA ALA A 5 -10.01 -26.60 -31.42
C ALA A 5 -10.23 -25.89 -30.04
N THR A 6 -9.72 -26.45 -28.96
CA THR A 6 -9.97 -25.95 -27.60
C THR A 6 -8.84 -25.10 -27.04
N ILE A 7 -7.59 -25.40 -27.40
CA ILE A 7 -6.41 -24.70 -26.81
C ILE A 7 -5.92 -23.58 -27.73
N ALA A 8 -5.77 -23.82 -29.04
CA ALA A 8 -5.19 -22.85 -29.95
C ALA A 8 -5.89 -21.49 -29.98
N PRO A 9 -7.24 -21.36 -29.91
CA PRO A 9 -7.91 -20.07 -29.86
C PRO A 9 -7.53 -19.23 -28.63
N HIS A 10 -7.19 -19.90 -27.51
CA HIS A 10 -6.82 -19.25 -26.27
C HIS A 10 -5.35 -18.78 -26.22
N TYR A 11 -4.50 -19.29 -27.12
CA TYR A 11 -3.05 -18.99 -27.15
C TYR A 11 -2.61 -18.37 -28.47
N THR A 12 -3.50 -17.64 -29.15
CA THR A 12 -3.14 -16.92 -30.37
C THR A 12 -2.37 -15.65 -30.07
N MET A 13 -1.43 -15.29 -30.94
CA MET A 13 -0.70 -14.01 -30.87
C MET A 13 -1.67 -12.81 -30.87
N LYS A 14 -2.76 -12.90 -31.64
CA LYS A 14 -3.77 -11.84 -31.62
C LYS A 14 -4.36 -11.61 -30.23
N ARG A 15 -4.81 -12.65 -29.55
CA ARG A 15 -5.35 -12.53 -28.19
C ARG A 15 -4.33 -11.97 -27.22
N GLN A 16 -3.08 -12.40 -27.33
CA GLN A 16 -2.00 -11.89 -26.50
C GLN A 16 -1.78 -10.39 -26.72
N LEU A 17 -1.80 -9.93 -27.97
CA LEU A 17 -1.70 -8.51 -28.31
C LEU A 17 -2.90 -7.71 -27.81
N ASP A 18 -4.12 -8.24 -27.96
CA ASP A 18 -5.34 -7.61 -27.45
C ASP A 18 -5.28 -7.48 -25.91
N ASP A 19 -4.89 -8.55 -25.20
CA ASP A 19 -4.70 -8.55 -23.75
C ASP A 19 -3.63 -7.53 -23.30
N TYR A 20 -2.50 -7.41 -24.02
CA TYR A 20 -1.47 -6.42 -23.73
C TYR A 20 -1.95 -5.00 -24.00
N TYR A 21 -2.67 -4.79 -25.10
CA TYR A 21 -3.21 -3.49 -25.46
C TYR A 21 -4.19 -3.00 -24.37
N ASP A 22 -5.19 -3.81 -24.06
CA ASP A 22 -6.25 -3.44 -23.10
C ASP A 22 -5.73 -3.27 -21.67
N LYS A 23 -4.85 -4.18 -21.23
CA LYS A 23 -4.37 -4.19 -19.82
C LYS A 23 -3.25 -3.20 -19.56
N PHE A 24 -2.40 -2.93 -20.55
CA PHE A 24 -1.17 -2.16 -20.33
C PHE A 24 -1.10 -0.90 -21.21
N TYR A 25 -1.16 -1.04 -22.53
CA TYR A 25 -0.89 0.09 -23.43
C TYR A 25 -1.92 1.21 -23.31
N GLU A 26 -3.20 0.89 -23.28
CA GLU A 26 -4.26 1.90 -23.19
C GLU A 26 -4.19 2.68 -21.88
N SER A 27 -3.97 1.99 -20.76
CA SER A 27 -3.84 2.62 -19.45
C SER A 27 -2.59 3.50 -19.36
N GLN A 28 -1.47 3.05 -19.92
CA GLN A 28 -0.21 3.82 -19.96
C GLN A 28 -0.33 5.04 -20.88
N ALA A 29 -0.94 4.90 -22.06
CA ALA A 29 -1.17 6.02 -22.97
C ALA A 29 -2.04 7.12 -22.31
N LYS A 30 -3.15 6.72 -21.69
CA LYS A 30 -4.02 7.66 -20.94
C LYS A 30 -3.26 8.38 -19.81
N ARG A 31 -2.36 7.68 -19.14
CA ARG A 31 -1.51 8.27 -18.10
C ARG A 31 -0.50 9.24 -18.69
N SER A 32 0.21 8.86 -19.76
CA SER A 32 1.18 9.73 -20.46
C SER A 32 0.53 11.04 -20.86
N HIS A 33 -0.63 10.98 -21.52
CA HIS A 33 -1.38 12.19 -21.88
C HIS A 33 -1.76 13.06 -20.68
N LYS A 34 -2.12 12.47 -19.53
CA LYS A 34 -2.39 13.24 -18.31
C LYS A 34 -1.14 13.93 -17.76
N LEU A 35 0.01 13.25 -17.81
CA LEU A 35 1.27 13.79 -17.32
C LEU A 35 1.81 14.89 -18.21
N GLU A 36 1.62 14.79 -19.54
CA GLU A 36 2.06 15.76 -20.54
C GLU A 36 1.14 16.98 -20.62
N ALA A 37 -0.10 16.86 -20.15
CA ALA A 37 -1.06 17.95 -20.18
C ALA A 37 -0.59 19.17 -19.37
N ASN A 38 -0.99 20.37 -19.82
CA ASN A 38 -0.72 21.64 -19.15
C ASN A 38 0.78 21.86 -18.82
N ASP A 39 1.63 21.69 -19.82
CA ASP A 39 3.09 21.87 -19.67
C ASP A 39 3.70 20.94 -18.59
N ASN A 40 3.29 19.68 -18.56
CA ASN A 40 3.73 18.68 -17.60
C ASN A 40 3.46 19.07 -16.12
N LYS A 41 2.43 19.85 -15.86
CA LYS A 41 2.13 20.34 -14.51
C LYS A 41 2.02 19.20 -13.50
N LEU A 42 1.26 18.16 -13.85
CA LEU A 42 1.06 16.99 -12.98
C LEU A 42 2.38 16.22 -12.71
N ALA A 43 3.23 16.08 -13.73
CA ALA A 43 4.53 15.45 -13.57
C ALA A 43 5.45 16.26 -12.62
N LYS A 44 5.44 17.59 -12.76
CA LYS A 44 6.17 18.51 -11.88
C LYS A 44 5.66 18.43 -10.43
N GLU A 45 4.35 18.36 -10.23
CA GLU A 45 3.72 18.22 -8.91
C GLU A 45 4.11 16.88 -8.23
N ILE A 46 4.09 15.78 -8.98
CA ILE A 46 4.52 14.46 -8.46
C ILE A 46 6.01 14.47 -8.12
N ALA A 47 6.84 15.10 -8.95
CA ALA A 47 8.28 15.19 -8.70
C ALA A 47 8.58 16.01 -7.43
N ALA A 48 7.97 17.18 -7.28
CA ALA A 48 8.11 18.02 -6.09
C ALA A 48 7.60 17.31 -4.82
N TRP A 49 6.49 16.57 -4.93
CA TRP A 49 5.98 15.76 -3.83
C TRP A 49 6.96 14.66 -3.43
N LYS A 50 7.53 13.93 -4.39
CA LYS A 50 8.54 12.89 -4.12
C LYS A 50 9.78 13.47 -3.42
N GLU A 51 10.28 14.60 -3.87
CA GLU A 51 11.40 15.31 -3.27
C GLU A 51 11.08 15.70 -1.83
N SER A 52 9.93 16.33 -1.60
CA SER A 52 9.47 16.74 -0.27
C SER A 52 9.34 15.57 0.71
N VAL A 53 8.84 14.42 0.25
CA VAL A 53 8.74 13.20 1.06
C VAL A 53 10.14 12.64 1.34
N ALA A 54 11.01 12.55 0.34
CA ALA A 54 12.35 12.01 0.49
C ALA A 54 13.17 12.80 1.53
N GLU A 55 13.10 14.13 1.48
CA GLU A 55 13.80 15.03 2.43
C GLU A 55 13.34 14.85 3.87
N ARG A 56 12.04 14.55 4.09
CA ARG A 56 11.44 14.48 5.44
C ARG A 56 11.23 13.06 5.93
N TRP A 57 11.45 12.05 5.09
CA TRP A 57 11.13 10.65 5.42
C TRP A 57 11.70 10.17 6.75
N ASP A 58 12.95 10.48 7.03
CA ASP A 58 13.63 10.03 8.24
C ASP A 58 13.18 10.80 9.49
N SER A 59 12.66 12.00 9.32
CA SER A 59 12.15 12.83 10.42
C SER A 59 10.70 12.52 10.83
N ILE A 60 9.97 11.72 10.03
CA ILE A 60 8.63 11.26 10.38
C ILE A 60 8.72 10.29 11.57
N TYR A 61 7.90 10.50 12.59
CA TYR A 61 7.90 9.66 13.79
C TYR A 61 6.51 9.39 14.34
N VAL A 62 6.44 8.33 15.16
CA VAL A 62 5.23 7.94 15.89
C VAL A 62 5.10 8.80 17.15
N VAL A 63 4.04 9.57 17.26
CA VAL A 63 3.72 10.39 18.43
C VAL A 63 3.08 9.54 19.52
N SER A 64 2.14 8.68 19.13
CA SER A 64 1.48 7.74 20.04
C SER A 64 0.96 6.52 19.28
N LYS A 65 0.83 5.41 19.98
CA LYS A 65 0.26 4.18 19.46
C LYS A 65 -0.60 3.48 20.50
N ASN A 66 -1.63 2.78 20.04
CA ASN A 66 -2.40 1.85 20.85
C ASN A 66 -2.48 0.53 20.08
N GLU A 67 -1.72 -0.47 20.54
CA GLU A 67 -1.56 -1.79 19.93
C GLU A 67 -1.78 -2.93 20.95
N ASP A 68 -2.24 -2.59 22.18
CA ASP A 68 -2.40 -3.56 23.27
C ASP A 68 -3.31 -4.74 22.88
N ALA A 69 -4.35 -4.45 22.09
CA ALA A 69 -5.27 -5.47 21.60
C ALA A 69 -4.64 -6.50 20.63
N LEU A 70 -3.41 -6.27 20.15
CA LEU A 70 -2.67 -7.23 19.32
C LEU A 70 -1.92 -8.29 20.15
N GLN A 71 -1.74 -8.08 21.45
CA GLN A 71 -1.02 -9.01 22.31
C GLN A 71 -1.86 -10.25 22.66
N ASP A 72 -3.20 -10.08 22.79
CA ASP A 72 -4.13 -11.16 23.11
C ASP A 72 -5.27 -11.25 22.09
N LEU A 73 -4.95 -11.76 20.90
CA LEU A 73 -5.92 -11.96 19.83
C LEU A 73 -6.78 -13.20 20.09
N SER A 74 -8.03 -12.99 20.48
CA SER A 74 -9.03 -14.08 20.56
C SER A 74 -9.91 -14.11 19.33
N THR A 75 -10.13 -15.31 18.80
CA THR A 75 -10.98 -15.52 17.60
C THR A 75 -12.39 -14.97 17.81
N GLY A 76 -12.91 -14.25 16.82
CA GLY A 76 -14.23 -13.63 16.84
C GLY A 76 -14.28 -12.24 17.49
N HIS A 77 -13.19 -11.78 18.09
CA HIS A 77 -13.16 -10.43 18.66
C HIS A 77 -12.77 -9.38 17.63
N LYS A 78 -13.45 -8.23 17.71
CA LYS A 78 -13.06 -7.04 16.95
C LYS A 78 -11.89 -6.36 17.63
N VAL A 79 -10.83 -6.15 16.90
CA VAL A 79 -9.60 -5.52 17.35
C VAL A 79 -9.49 -4.16 16.70
N LYS A 80 -9.14 -3.15 17.49
CA LYS A 80 -8.89 -1.79 17.04
C LYS A 80 -7.46 -1.40 17.43
N VAL A 81 -6.71 -0.94 16.43
CA VAL A 81 -5.33 -0.48 16.57
C VAL A 81 -5.25 0.94 16.05
N SER A 82 -4.50 1.80 16.72
CA SER A 82 -4.32 3.18 16.27
C SER A 82 -2.88 3.66 16.42
N TYR A 83 -2.47 4.50 15.46
CA TYR A 83 -1.19 5.18 15.44
C TYR A 83 -1.39 6.65 15.12
N THR A 84 -0.74 7.52 15.87
CA THR A 84 -0.65 8.94 15.54
C THR A 84 0.77 9.24 15.06
N ILE A 85 0.87 9.76 13.86
CA ILE A 85 2.12 10.05 13.17
C ILE A 85 2.25 11.56 13.00
N ASP A 86 3.41 12.12 13.37
CA ASP A 86 3.79 13.45 12.93
C ASP A 86 4.44 13.35 11.54
N GLU A 87 3.74 13.88 10.53
CA GLU A 87 4.16 13.82 9.12
C GLU A 87 5.11 14.97 8.72
N GLN A 88 5.55 15.81 9.66
CA GLN A 88 6.49 16.91 9.39
C GLN A 88 6.04 17.85 8.26
N GLY A 89 4.73 18.10 8.16
CA GLY A 89 4.16 19.01 7.16
C GLY A 89 3.95 18.39 5.77
N LEU A 90 3.97 17.08 5.63
CA LEU A 90 3.74 16.40 4.34
C LEU A 90 2.27 16.30 3.90
N ASN A 91 1.33 16.73 4.77
CA ASN A 91 -0.09 16.85 4.43
C ASN A 91 -0.77 15.57 3.92
N ASN A 92 -0.81 14.54 4.77
CA ASN A 92 -1.42 13.24 4.48
C ASN A 92 -0.73 12.49 3.31
N ALA A 93 0.59 12.54 3.31
CA ALA A 93 1.42 11.84 2.32
C ALA A 93 1.78 10.40 2.73
N ILE A 94 1.26 9.91 3.87
CA ILE A 94 1.64 8.64 4.46
C ILE A 94 0.47 7.67 4.50
N GLY A 95 0.74 6.41 4.22
CA GLY A 95 -0.16 5.28 4.45
C GLY A 95 0.42 4.32 5.48
N LEU A 96 -0.44 3.68 6.25
CA LEU A 96 -0.07 2.64 7.21
C LEU A 96 -0.77 1.32 6.87
N GLU A 97 -0.09 0.22 7.10
CA GLU A 97 -0.63 -1.14 7.00
C GLU A 97 -0.17 -1.99 8.18
N LEU A 98 -1.10 -2.69 8.80
CA LEU A 98 -0.81 -3.79 9.71
C LEU A 98 -0.61 -5.06 8.90
N VAL A 99 0.55 -5.67 9.04
CA VAL A 99 0.97 -6.87 8.31
C VAL A 99 1.07 -8.03 9.28
N PHE A 100 0.33 -9.09 9.02
CA PHE A 100 0.46 -10.36 9.72
C PHE A 100 1.34 -11.30 8.91
N LEU A 101 2.27 -11.94 9.59
CA LEU A 101 3.18 -12.93 9.04
C LEU A 101 2.85 -14.29 9.64
N ASN A 102 3.01 -15.35 8.86
CA ASN A 102 2.96 -16.70 9.39
C ASN A 102 4.11 -16.93 10.39
N ASN A 103 3.94 -17.87 11.32
CA ASN A 103 4.99 -18.23 12.27
C ASN A 103 5.89 -19.34 11.68
N ALA A 104 6.46 -19.11 10.50
CA ALA A 104 7.36 -20.03 9.81
C ALA A 104 8.84 -19.67 10.09
N PRO A 105 9.80 -20.59 9.80
CA PRO A 105 11.22 -20.28 9.76
C PRO A 105 11.50 -19.10 8.81
N VAL A 106 12.63 -18.41 9.02
CA VAL A 106 12.97 -17.15 8.31
C VAL A 106 12.88 -17.28 6.79
N ASP A 107 13.27 -18.42 6.24
CA ASP A 107 13.27 -18.67 4.79
C ASP A 107 11.86 -18.90 4.21
N ASP A 108 10.87 -19.20 5.06
CA ASP A 108 9.47 -19.49 4.68
C ASP A 108 8.48 -18.44 5.23
N VAL A 109 8.96 -17.29 5.69
CA VAL A 109 8.10 -16.22 6.19
C VAL A 109 7.30 -15.61 5.04
N ASN A 110 5.98 -15.74 5.13
CA ASN A 110 5.07 -15.19 4.15
C ASN A 110 4.09 -14.20 4.80
N ILE A 111 3.68 -13.21 4.02
CA ILE A 111 2.60 -12.31 4.41
C ILE A 111 1.29 -13.12 4.37
N HIS A 112 0.68 -13.27 5.55
CA HIS A 112 -0.60 -13.95 5.71
C HIS A 112 -1.77 -12.99 5.43
N LYS A 113 -1.73 -11.79 6.03
CA LYS A 113 -2.80 -10.79 5.91
C LYS A 113 -2.23 -9.37 5.99
N VAL A 114 -2.83 -8.47 5.20
CA VAL A 114 -2.52 -7.03 5.26
C VAL A 114 -3.81 -6.27 5.52
N ILE A 115 -3.79 -5.39 6.52
CA ILE A 115 -4.94 -4.57 6.90
C ILE A 115 -4.53 -3.10 6.80
N PRO A 116 -5.14 -2.34 5.87
CA PRO A 116 -4.84 -0.93 5.74
C PRO A 116 -5.45 -0.14 6.89
N PHE A 117 -4.71 0.85 7.38
CA PHE A 117 -5.23 1.84 8.29
C PHE A 117 -6.00 2.91 7.53
N LYS A 118 -6.99 3.50 8.20
CA LYS A 118 -7.75 4.65 7.71
C LYS A 118 -7.39 5.87 8.53
N LEU A 119 -7.21 7.00 7.88
CA LEU A 119 -7.08 8.29 8.55
C LEU A 119 -8.41 8.64 9.22
N VAL A 120 -8.40 8.91 10.53
CA VAL A 120 -9.59 9.22 11.33
C VAL A 120 -9.54 10.62 11.94
N LYS A 121 -8.36 11.19 12.13
CA LYS A 121 -8.19 12.50 12.75
C LYS A 121 -6.92 13.19 12.23
N THR A 122 -6.99 14.51 12.11
CA THR A 122 -5.85 15.37 11.78
C THR A 122 -5.81 16.55 12.74
N GLU A 123 -4.67 16.80 13.36
CA GLU A 123 -4.42 17.93 14.27
C GLU A 123 -3.03 18.52 13.98
N GLY A 124 -2.99 19.59 13.21
CA GLY A 124 -1.72 20.16 12.73
C GLY A 124 -0.96 19.16 11.87
N ASN A 125 0.25 18.81 12.28
CA ASN A 125 1.08 17.81 11.61
C ASN A 125 0.81 16.36 12.06
N ASN A 126 -0.08 16.19 13.05
CA ASN A 126 -0.40 14.88 13.61
C ASN A 126 -1.59 14.26 12.90
N TYR A 127 -1.36 13.10 12.33
CA TYR A 127 -2.34 12.29 11.60
C TYR A 127 -2.60 11.01 12.38
N THR A 128 -3.85 10.79 12.82
CA THR A 128 -4.23 9.57 13.53
C THR A 128 -4.88 8.60 12.58
N PHE A 129 -4.30 7.42 12.51
CA PHE A 129 -4.73 6.31 11.67
C PHE A 129 -5.29 5.18 12.54
N GLU A 130 -6.37 4.55 12.09
CA GLU A 130 -6.98 3.41 12.76
C GLU A 130 -7.17 2.23 11.81
N ALA A 131 -6.88 1.04 12.30
CA ALA A 131 -7.27 -0.23 11.67
C ALA A 131 -8.22 -0.97 12.61
N THR A 132 -9.29 -1.48 12.05
CA THR A 132 -10.25 -2.35 12.75
C THR A 132 -10.43 -3.62 11.96
N PHE A 133 -10.32 -4.76 12.62
CA PHE A 133 -10.48 -6.06 11.99
C PHE A 133 -11.03 -7.08 13.00
N GLU A 134 -11.51 -8.18 12.49
CA GLU A 134 -11.92 -9.34 13.29
C GLU A 134 -10.85 -10.43 13.17
N ALA A 135 -10.44 -10.98 14.30
CA ALA A 135 -9.55 -12.13 14.35
C ALA A 135 -10.34 -13.38 13.98
N SER A 136 -10.25 -13.80 12.69
CA SER A 136 -11.06 -14.89 12.14
C SER A 136 -10.41 -16.27 12.26
N GLU A 137 -9.11 -16.33 12.47
CA GLU A 137 -8.33 -17.57 12.46
C GLU A 137 -7.50 -17.67 13.75
N ALA A 138 -7.54 -18.85 14.35
CA ALA A 138 -6.66 -19.19 15.46
C ALA A 138 -5.26 -19.53 14.94
N GLY A 139 -4.23 -19.06 15.61
CA GLY A 139 -2.85 -19.36 15.26
C GLY A 139 -1.86 -18.42 15.93
N ALA A 140 -0.58 -18.78 15.86
CA ALA A 140 0.49 -17.89 16.28
C ALA A 140 0.96 -17.07 15.06
N TYR A 141 0.77 -15.76 15.13
CA TYR A 141 1.17 -14.83 14.08
C TYR A 141 2.19 -13.85 14.63
N LYS A 142 3.14 -13.47 13.79
CA LYS A 142 3.94 -12.27 14.00
C LYS A 142 3.22 -11.13 13.29
N TRP A 143 3.31 -9.94 13.84
CA TRP A 143 2.74 -8.77 13.19
C TRP A 143 3.75 -7.62 13.21
N ALA A 144 3.58 -6.71 12.29
CA ALA A 144 4.32 -5.46 12.22
C ALA A 144 3.48 -4.39 11.54
N VAL A 145 3.76 -3.13 11.84
CA VAL A 145 3.13 -2.00 11.15
C VAL A 145 4.16 -1.38 10.22
N ARG A 146 3.81 -1.29 8.94
CA ARG A 146 4.63 -0.61 7.94
C ARG A 146 4.02 0.71 7.53
N MET A 147 4.87 1.70 7.43
CA MET A 147 4.58 3.03 6.92
C MET A 147 5.17 3.15 5.51
N PHE A 148 4.46 3.79 4.61
CA PHE A 148 4.88 4.02 3.23
C PHE A 148 4.31 5.34 2.69
N PRO A 149 4.95 5.97 1.68
CA PRO A 149 4.39 7.15 1.03
C PRO A 149 3.12 6.80 0.26
N LYS A 150 2.08 7.63 0.39
CA LYS A 150 0.80 7.47 -0.26
C LYS A 150 0.46 8.68 -1.10
N ASN A 151 0.26 8.46 -2.39
CA ASN A 151 -0.23 9.49 -3.31
C ASN A 151 -1.07 8.81 -4.41
N ASP A 152 -2.31 9.25 -4.57
CA ASP A 152 -3.25 8.67 -5.53
C ASP A 152 -2.85 8.93 -7.00
N LEU A 153 -1.88 9.80 -7.24
CA LEU A 153 -1.33 10.08 -8.56
C LEU A 153 -0.24 9.08 -8.96
N LEU A 154 0.29 8.29 -8.01
CA LEU A 154 1.22 7.20 -8.34
C LEU A 154 0.47 6.01 -8.93
N PRO A 155 0.93 5.42 -10.05
CA PRO A 155 0.29 4.23 -10.63
C PRO A 155 0.41 3.01 -9.72
N HIS A 156 1.53 2.92 -9.03
CA HIS A 156 1.81 1.87 -8.07
C HIS A 156 2.74 2.41 -6.97
N ARG A 157 2.56 1.93 -5.74
CA ARG A 157 3.41 2.38 -4.62
C ARG A 157 4.90 2.03 -4.80
N GLN A 158 5.23 1.01 -5.61
CA GLN A 158 6.61 0.67 -5.95
C GLN A 158 7.32 1.73 -6.79
N ASP A 159 6.59 2.65 -7.42
CA ASP A 159 7.19 3.78 -8.15
C ASP A 159 7.86 4.79 -7.22
N PHE A 160 7.63 4.67 -5.92
CA PHE A 160 8.30 5.43 -4.88
C PHE A 160 8.43 4.57 -3.62
N ALA A 161 9.41 3.68 -3.63
CA ALA A 161 9.52 2.52 -2.75
C ALA A 161 10.19 2.83 -1.39
N TYR A 162 9.69 3.82 -0.66
CA TYR A 162 10.05 4.03 0.74
C TYR A 162 9.19 3.17 1.65
N VAL A 163 9.80 2.53 2.65
CA VAL A 163 9.12 1.75 3.67
C VAL A 163 9.83 1.92 5.02
N LYS A 164 9.07 2.09 6.08
CA LYS A 164 9.57 2.14 7.45
C LYS A 164 8.69 1.26 8.33
N TRP A 165 9.31 0.37 9.09
CA TRP A 165 8.62 -0.47 10.08
C TRP A 165 8.58 0.27 11.41
N ILE A 166 7.39 0.39 12.03
CA ILE A 166 7.12 1.26 13.19
C ILE A 166 6.39 0.56 14.35
N GLY A 167 6.13 -0.75 14.22
CA GLY A 167 5.43 -1.56 15.24
C GLY A 167 6.25 -2.73 15.73
#